data_308e6f07dec4ad26a34fcb79753f1955
#
_entry.id   308e6f07dec4ad26a34fcb79753f1955
#
_cell.length_a   1.000
_cell.length_b   1.000
_cell.length_c   1.000
_cell.angle_alpha   90.00
_cell.angle_beta   90.00
_cell.angle_gamma   90.00
#
_symmetry.space_group_name_H-M   'P 1'
#
loop_
_entity.id
_entity.type
_entity.pdbx_description
1 polymer ?
#
loop_
_entity_poly.entity_id
_entity_poly.type
_entity_poly.pdbx_seq_one_letter_code
_entity_poly.pdbx_strand_id
1 'polypeptide(L)'
;FSLREKKTSSPVLSLALLDACLQDALSVLLKLGGYIILFSVLSNVITHIPRMRAESVAFFSCFLEITGGIPAVTAAFAYPQSYVILLPFLAFGGLCSFMQTGSVIKDTPLSLRSYFFTKILLALLIFLCEILCITLLPGLF
;
A
#
# COMPACT_ATOMS: atom_id res chain seq x y z
N PHE A 1 -24.18 -48.49 -6.89
CA PHE A 1 -23.69 -47.11 -7.16
C PHE A 1 -24.59 -46.16 -6.37
N SER A 2 -24.14 -45.81 -5.13
CA SER A 2 -24.87 -44.90 -4.25
C SER A 2 -24.29 -43.52 -4.45
N LEU A 3 -24.99 -42.64 -5.15
CA LEU A 3 -24.70 -41.21 -5.21
C LEU A 3 -25.06 -40.61 -3.86
N ARG A 4 -24.02 -40.38 -3.03
CA ARG A 4 -24.13 -39.63 -1.78
C ARG A 4 -24.36 -38.17 -2.15
N GLU A 5 -25.63 -37.75 -2.18
CA GLU A 5 -26.02 -36.34 -2.30
C GLU A 5 -25.27 -35.51 -1.23
N LYS A 6 -24.35 -34.68 -1.72
CA LYS A 6 -23.70 -33.68 -0.91
C LYS A 6 -24.74 -32.59 -0.65
N LYS A 7 -25.43 -32.73 0.49
CA LYS A 7 -26.41 -31.76 1.00
C LYS A 7 -25.69 -30.40 1.13
N THR A 8 -25.85 -29.56 0.13
CA THR A 8 -25.45 -28.15 0.19
C THR A 8 -26.39 -27.46 1.17
N SER A 9 -26.02 -27.48 2.45
CA SER A 9 -26.68 -26.64 3.45
C SER A 9 -26.35 -25.19 3.04
N SER A 10 -27.37 -24.44 2.66
CA SER A 10 -27.30 -22.98 2.58
C SER A 10 -26.65 -22.46 3.88
N PRO A 11 -25.71 -21.50 3.83
CA PRO A 11 -25.10 -20.96 5.03
C PRO A 11 -26.20 -20.29 5.88
N VAL A 12 -26.64 -21.00 6.90
CA VAL A 12 -27.55 -20.42 7.90
C VAL A 12 -26.72 -19.37 8.63
N LEU A 13 -27.14 -18.11 8.51
CA LEU A 13 -26.56 -16.99 9.21
C LEU A 13 -26.74 -17.23 10.71
N SER A 14 -25.75 -17.85 11.35
CA SER A 14 -25.76 -18.12 12.78
C SER A 14 -24.95 -17.05 13.49
N LEU A 15 -25.36 -16.72 14.74
CA LEU A 15 -24.60 -15.80 15.59
C LEU A 15 -23.13 -16.25 15.77
N ALA A 16 -22.89 -17.56 15.84
CA ALA A 16 -21.55 -18.13 15.93
C ALA A 16 -20.70 -17.85 14.66
N LEU A 17 -21.30 -17.92 13.46
CA LEU A 17 -20.61 -17.58 12.22
C LEU A 17 -20.27 -16.08 12.18
N LEU A 18 -21.18 -15.24 12.63
CA LEU A 18 -20.99 -13.79 12.67
C LEU A 18 -19.89 -13.41 13.65
N ASP A 19 -19.84 -14.06 14.82
CA ASP A 19 -18.78 -13.86 15.82
C ASP A 19 -17.41 -14.30 15.29
N ALA A 20 -17.32 -15.45 14.63
CA ALA A 20 -16.10 -15.93 14.02
C ALA A 20 -15.59 -14.96 12.93
N CYS A 21 -16.46 -14.48 12.04
CA CYS A 21 -16.11 -13.50 11.02
C CYS A 21 -15.63 -12.16 11.62
N LEU A 22 -16.25 -11.74 12.72
CA LEU A 22 -15.86 -10.52 13.42
C LEU A 22 -14.47 -10.67 14.07
N GLN A 23 -14.18 -11.80 14.70
CA GLN A 23 -12.85 -12.08 15.27
C GLN A 23 -11.77 -12.14 14.20
N ASP A 24 -12.04 -12.78 13.07
CA ASP A 24 -11.12 -12.81 11.93
C ASP A 24 -10.86 -11.41 11.38
N ALA A 25 -11.92 -10.61 11.19
CA ALA A 25 -11.80 -9.23 10.73
C ALA A 25 -10.97 -8.37 11.69
N LEU A 26 -11.23 -8.47 13.00
CA LEU A 26 -10.47 -7.75 14.03
C LEU A 26 -8.99 -8.16 14.02
N SER A 27 -8.69 -9.44 13.88
CA SER A 27 -7.31 -9.92 13.84
C SER A 27 -6.54 -9.37 12.62
N VAL A 28 -7.20 -9.27 11.47
CA VAL A 28 -6.62 -8.67 10.26
C VAL A 28 -6.42 -7.16 10.46
N LEU A 29 -7.41 -6.44 10.97
CA LEU A 29 -7.32 -5.01 11.24
C LEU A 29 -6.18 -4.67 12.21
N LEU A 30 -6.01 -5.44 13.28
CA LEU A 30 -4.91 -5.26 14.23
C LEU A 30 -3.55 -5.48 13.58
N LYS A 31 -3.40 -6.48 12.72
CA LYS A 31 -2.15 -6.70 11.97
C LYS A 31 -1.85 -5.54 11.02
N LEU A 32 -2.85 -5.10 10.24
CA LEU A 32 -2.69 -3.98 9.31
C LEU A 32 -2.35 -2.68 10.05
N GLY A 33 -3.07 -2.38 11.12
CA GLY A 33 -2.80 -1.21 11.98
C GLY A 33 -1.39 -1.28 12.60
N GLY A 34 -0.97 -2.45 13.06
CA GLY A 34 0.38 -2.68 13.58
C GLY A 34 1.48 -2.36 12.57
N TYR A 35 1.32 -2.77 11.30
CA TYR A 35 2.26 -2.41 10.22
C TYR A 35 2.28 -0.90 9.97
N ILE A 36 1.11 -0.25 9.91
CA ILE A 36 1.05 1.22 9.73
C ILE A 36 1.81 1.93 10.85
N ILE A 37 1.54 1.58 12.10
CA ILE A 37 2.23 2.18 13.26
C ILE A 37 3.74 1.94 13.18
N LEU A 38 4.17 0.70 12.91
CA LEU A 38 5.57 0.35 12.80
C LEU A 38 6.29 1.20 11.72
N PHE A 39 5.73 1.26 10.52
CA PHE A 39 6.33 2.01 9.41
C PHE A 39 6.25 3.52 9.61
N SER A 40 5.19 4.04 10.27
CA SER A 40 5.11 5.44 10.65
C SER A 40 6.17 5.83 11.67
N VAL A 41 6.45 4.97 12.66
CA VAL A 41 7.55 5.19 13.61
C VAL A 41 8.89 5.16 12.89
N LEU A 42 9.13 4.20 12.00
CA LEU A 42 10.36 4.13 11.19
C LEU A 42 10.53 5.38 10.32
N SER A 43 9.47 5.83 9.66
CA SER A 43 9.48 7.07 8.88
C SER A 43 9.83 8.29 9.76
N ASN A 44 9.22 8.37 10.95
CA ASN A 44 9.51 9.46 11.88
C ASN A 44 10.99 9.46 12.34
N VAL A 45 11.57 8.28 12.61
CA VAL A 45 13.02 8.20 12.95
C VAL A 45 13.88 8.77 11.84
N ILE A 46 13.54 8.54 10.57
CA ILE A 46 14.29 9.08 9.42
C ILE A 46 14.25 10.61 9.40
N THR A 47 13.10 11.23 9.75
CA THR A 47 12.98 12.70 9.78
C THR A 47 13.91 13.34 10.79
N HIS A 48 14.34 12.60 11.82
CA HIS A 48 15.23 13.08 12.88
C HIS A 48 16.71 12.80 12.62
N ILE A 49 17.07 12.20 11.47
CA ILE A 49 18.50 11.99 11.12
C ILE A 49 19.15 13.34 10.80
N PRO A 50 20.20 13.74 11.54
CA PRO A 50 20.86 15.01 11.30
C PRO A 50 21.43 15.10 9.88
N ARG A 51 21.34 16.27 9.25
CA ARG A 51 21.88 16.58 7.92
C ARG A 51 21.22 15.86 6.74
N MET A 52 20.12 15.15 6.90
CA MET A 52 19.33 14.68 5.75
C MET A 52 18.62 15.88 5.09
N ARG A 53 18.64 15.88 3.76
CA ARG A 53 17.89 16.88 2.97
C ARG A 53 16.41 16.56 3.02
N ALA A 54 15.56 17.59 2.99
CA ALA A 54 14.10 17.43 3.04
C ALA A 54 13.58 16.50 1.92
N GLU A 55 14.17 16.62 0.73
CA GLU A 55 13.80 15.78 -0.41
C GLU A 55 14.11 14.30 -0.15
N SER A 56 15.27 13.99 0.45
CA SER A 56 15.62 12.61 0.79
C SER A 56 14.68 12.05 1.85
N VAL A 57 14.35 12.85 2.87
CA VAL A 57 13.37 12.47 3.89
C VAL A 57 12.02 12.17 3.25
N ALA A 58 11.56 13.01 2.34
CA ALA A 58 10.29 12.85 1.63
C ALA A 58 10.26 11.52 0.82
N PHE A 59 11.32 11.22 0.05
CA PHE A 59 11.45 9.97 -0.68
C PHE A 59 11.42 8.73 0.23
N PHE A 60 12.22 8.72 1.28
CA PHE A 60 12.26 7.58 2.21
C PHE A 60 10.94 7.40 2.94
N SER A 61 10.27 8.48 3.33
CA SER A 61 8.97 8.42 3.98
C SER A 61 7.92 7.80 3.05
N CYS A 62 7.82 8.25 1.78
CA CYS A 62 6.94 7.65 0.78
C CYS A 62 7.27 6.19 0.51
N PHE A 63 8.54 5.83 0.46
CA PHE A 63 8.98 4.46 0.23
C PHE A 63 8.60 3.53 1.37
N LEU A 64 8.69 4.00 2.61
CA LEU A 64 8.30 3.22 3.78
C LEU A 64 6.79 3.16 3.93
N GLU A 65 6.15 4.34 3.98
CA GLU A 65 4.72 4.44 4.26
C GLU A 65 4.16 5.70 3.58
N ILE A 66 3.18 5.50 2.71
CA ILE A 66 2.69 6.54 1.82
C ILE A 66 1.91 7.65 2.54
N THR A 67 1.16 7.33 3.60
CA THR A 67 0.31 8.32 4.27
C THR A 67 1.13 9.37 5.00
N GLY A 68 2.25 8.97 5.63
CA GLY A 68 3.25 9.88 6.20
C GLY A 68 4.14 10.54 5.14
N GLY A 69 4.32 9.89 4.00
CA GLY A 69 5.14 10.40 2.89
C GLY A 69 4.49 11.56 2.13
N ILE A 70 3.15 11.57 1.98
CA ILE A 70 2.42 12.62 1.25
C ILE A 70 2.74 14.03 1.80
N PRO A 71 2.54 14.33 3.09
CA PRO A 71 2.87 15.65 3.61
C PRO A 71 4.36 15.99 3.52
N ALA A 72 5.25 15.00 3.62
CA ALA A 72 6.68 15.23 3.47
C ALA A 72 7.06 15.66 2.04
N VAL A 73 6.47 15.03 1.00
CA VAL A 73 6.70 15.40 -0.39
C VAL A 73 6.10 16.76 -0.71
N THR A 74 4.87 17.05 -0.27
CA THR A 74 4.22 18.34 -0.55
C THR A 74 4.90 19.50 0.17
N ALA A 75 5.61 19.24 1.29
CA ALA A 75 6.43 20.24 1.96
C ALA A 75 7.80 20.46 1.30
N ALA A 76 8.37 19.39 0.70
CA ALA A 76 9.72 19.43 0.10
C ALA A 76 9.72 19.86 -1.38
N PHE A 77 8.64 19.65 -2.10
CA PHE A 77 8.52 19.89 -3.55
C PHE A 77 7.32 20.76 -3.89
N ALA A 78 7.53 21.77 -4.72
CA ALA A 78 6.45 22.58 -5.24
C ALA A 78 5.65 21.84 -6.34
N TYR A 79 4.45 22.34 -6.63
CA TYR A 79 3.67 21.92 -7.81
C TYR A 79 4.42 22.36 -9.10
N PRO A 80 4.47 21.55 -10.18
CA PRO A 80 3.89 20.19 -10.33
C PRO A 80 4.80 19.04 -9.87
N GLN A 81 6.02 19.31 -9.45
CA GLN A 81 7.03 18.29 -9.11
C GLN A 81 6.55 17.31 -8.00
N SER A 82 5.79 17.83 -7.03
CA SER A 82 5.23 17.00 -5.96
C SER A 82 4.33 15.88 -6.50
N TYR A 83 3.54 16.14 -7.55
CA TYR A 83 2.67 15.14 -8.17
C TYR A 83 3.46 14.07 -8.91
N VAL A 84 4.47 14.46 -9.69
CA VAL A 84 5.36 13.53 -10.42
C VAL A 84 6.04 12.54 -9.48
N ILE A 85 6.26 12.93 -8.23
CA ILE A 85 6.83 12.05 -7.20
C ILE A 85 5.73 11.24 -6.52
N LEU A 86 4.61 11.86 -6.14
CA LEU A 86 3.58 11.23 -5.34
C LEU A 86 2.83 10.12 -6.06
N LEU A 87 2.43 10.33 -7.33
CA LEU A 87 1.57 9.37 -8.02
C LEU A 87 2.24 8.01 -8.25
N PRO A 88 3.54 7.92 -8.67
CA PRO A 88 4.24 6.64 -8.71
C PRO A 88 4.37 5.97 -7.33
N PHE A 89 4.63 6.74 -6.26
CA PHE A 89 4.69 6.18 -4.92
C PHE A 89 3.31 5.71 -4.41
N LEU A 90 2.23 6.41 -4.75
CA LEU A 90 0.86 5.96 -4.50
C LEU A 90 0.55 4.64 -5.19
N ALA A 91 0.96 4.49 -6.46
CA ALA A 91 0.80 3.25 -7.21
C ALA A 91 1.61 2.10 -6.62
N PHE A 92 2.83 2.37 -6.17
CA PHE A 92 3.67 1.41 -5.47
C PHE A 92 3.06 1.03 -4.10
N GLY A 93 2.59 2.01 -3.32
CA GLY A 93 1.94 1.84 -2.03
C GLY A 93 2.89 1.76 -0.82
N GLY A 94 4.21 1.85 -1.03
CA GLY A 94 5.22 1.75 0.02
C GLY A 94 5.47 0.33 0.54
N LEU A 95 6.53 0.15 1.31
CA LEU A 95 6.88 -1.13 1.95
C LEU A 95 5.82 -1.59 2.95
N CYS A 96 5.17 -0.65 3.63
CA CYS A 96 4.08 -0.95 4.56
C CYS A 96 2.96 -1.76 3.87
N SER A 97 2.47 -1.28 2.72
CA SER A 97 1.44 -1.97 1.92
C SER A 97 1.90 -3.35 1.44
N PHE A 98 3.17 -3.49 1.07
CA PHE A 98 3.76 -4.77 0.68
C PHE A 98 3.75 -5.78 1.84
N MET A 99 4.16 -5.37 3.04
CA MET A 99 4.15 -6.22 4.23
C MET A 99 2.73 -6.59 4.67
N GLN A 100 1.80 -5.63 4.59
CA GLN A 100 0.38 -5.87 4.86
C GLN A 100 -0.18 -6.94 3.91
N THR A 101 0.04 -6.78 2.60
CA THR A 101 -0.40 -7.75 1.60
C THR A 101 0.21 -9.12 1.88
N GLY A 102 1.52 -9.19 2.15
CA GLY A 102 2.20 -10.43 2.49
C GLY A 102 1.60 -11.16 3.69
N SER A 103 1.14 -10.42 4.69
CA SER A 103 0.52 -11.01 5.88
C SER A 103 -0.87 -11.62 5.61
N VAL A 104 -1.59 -11.09 4.62
CA VAL A 104 -2.94 -11.56 4.26
C VAL A 104 -2.89 -12.72 3.28
N ILE A 105 -1.94 -12.71 2.31
CA ILE A 105 -1.88 -13.75 1.28
C ILE A 105 -1.10 -15.00 1.69
N LYS A 106 -0.56 -15.04 2.91
CA LYS A 106 0.35 -16.08 3.38
C LYS A 106 -0.18 -17.51 3.16
N ASP A 107 -1.49 -17.72 3.35
CA ASP A 107 -2.14 -19.03 3.26
C ASP A 107 -2.91 -19.20 1.94
N THR A 108 -2.57 -18.42 0.91
CA THR A 108 -3.19 -18.46 -0.41
C THR A 108 -2.16 -18.86 -1.48
N PRO A 109 -2.59 -19.33 -2.66
CA PRO A 109 -1.69 -19.61 -3.78
C PRO A 109 -1.10 -18.35 -4.44
N LEU A 110 -1.36 -17.16 -3.92
CA LEU A 110 -0.91 -15.90 -4.48
C LEU A 110 0.59 -15.67 -4.20
N SER A 111 1.30 -15.16 -5.20
CA SER A 111 2.73 -14.89 -5.11
C SER A 111 3.02 -13.44 -4.72
N LEU A 112 3.65 -13.25 -3.56
CA LEU A 112 4.10 -11.94 -3.11
C LEU A 112 5.14 -11.31 -4.06
N ARG A 113 5.96 -12.14 -4.71
CA ARG A 113 6.93 -11.67 -5.73
C ARG A 113 6.21 -11.08 -6.95
N SER A 114 5.20 -11.78 -7.46
CA SER A 114 4.40 -11.29 -8.59
C SER A 114 3.73 -9.97 -8.26
N TYR A 115 3.14 -9.86 -7.06
CA TYR A 115 2.56 -8.62 -6.55
C TYR A 115 3.58 -7.47 -6.54
N PHE A 116 4.80 -7.71 -6.02
CA PHE A 116 5.86 -6.70 -5.97
C PHE A 116 6.25 -6.19 -7.36
N PHE A 117 6.51 -7.10 -8.30
CA PHE A 117 6.85 -6.72 -9.68
C PHE A 117 5.72 -5.99 -10.39
N THR A 118 4.47 -6.40 -10.15
CA THR A 118 3.30 -5.70 -10.71
C THR A 118 3.20 -4.26 -10.16
N LYS A 119 3.47 -4.06 -8.87
CA LYS A 119 3.48 -2.73 -8.26
C LYS A 119 4.59 -1.83 -8.79
N ILE A 120 5.78 -2.36 -9.00
CA ILE A 120 6.89 -1.62 -9.63
C ILE A 120 6.53 -1.25 -11.07
N LEU A 121 5.99 -2.19 -11.84
CA LEU A 121 5.59 -1.93 -13.23
C LEU A 121 4.51 -0.85 -13.30
N LEU A 122 3.52 -0.91 -12.41
CA LEU A 122 2.45 0.09 -12.34
C LEU A 122 3.01 1.48 -11.97
N ALA A 123 3.91 1.56 -11.02
CA ALA A 123 4.56 2.82 -10.64
C ALA A 123 5.36 3.42 -11.79
N LEU A 124 6.10 2.59 -12.53
CA LEU A 124 6.83 2.99 -13.73
C LEU A 124 5.91 3.49 -14.84
N LEU A 125 4.80 2.79 -15.10
CA LEU A 125 3.81 3.20 -16.09
C LEU A 125 3.20 4.56 -15.74
N ILE A 126 2.83 4.78 -14.49
CA ILE A 126 2.29 6.05 -14.03
C ILE A 126 3.33 7.16 -14.19
N PHE A 127 4.57 6.94 -13.78
CA PHE A 127 5.66 7.90 -13.95
C PHE A 127 5.88 8.29 -15.43
N LEU A 128 5.87 7.31 -16.33
CA LEU A 128 5.99 7.56 -17.77
C LEU A 128 4.78 8.34 -18.32
N CYS A 129 3.57 8.01 -17.90
CA CYS A 129 2.36 8.74 -18.28
C CYS A 129 2.41 10.19 -17.82
N GLU A 130 2.89 10.45 -16.61
CA GLU A 130 3.03 11.82 -16.07
C GLU A 130 4.03 12.65 -16.88
N ILE A 131 5.21 12.09 -17.16
CA ILE A 131 6.22 12.76 -17.99
C ILE A 131 5.63 13.06 -19.37
N LEU A 132 4.91 12.09 -19.96
CA LEU A 132 4.26 12.28 -21.24
C LEU A 132 3.19 13.38 -21.20
N CYS A 133 2.37 13.41 -20.15
CA CYS A 133 1.35 14.45 -19.97
C CYS A 133 1.99 15.84 -19.83
N ILE A 134 3.03 15.98 -19.02
CA ILE A 134 3.73 17.28 -18.85
C ILE A 134 4.38 17.72 -20.13
N THR A 135 4.93 16.82 -20.94
CA THR A 135 5.61 17.17 -22.22
C THR A 135 4.62 17.50 -23.33
N LEU A 136 3.49 16.80 -23.40
CA LEU A 136 2.49 17.00 -24.48
C LEU A 136 1.44 18.06 -24.15
N LEU A 137 1.19 18.35 -22.88
CA LEU A 137 0.15 19.25 -22.42
C LEU A 137 0.71 20.29 -21.42
N PRO A 138 1.69 21.10 -21.81
CA PRO A 138 2.36 22.04 -20.90
C PRO A 138 1.43 23.14 -20.35
N GLY A 139 0.21 23.29 -20.90
CA GLY A 139 -0.79 24.25 -20.43
C GLY A 139 -1.78 23.73 -19.39
N LEU A 140 -1.65 22.45 -18.97
CA LEU A 140 -2.53 21.84 -17.99
C LEU A 140 -1.95 21.86 -16.56
N PHE A 141 -0.63 22.13 -16.45
CA PHE A 141 0.15 22.09 -15.21
C PHE A 141 0.80 23.47 -14.89
#